data_4dfcf17f0a05c02fd376440c9eb62c2b
#
_entry.id   4dfcf17f0a05c02fd376440c9eb62c2b
#
_cell.length_a   1.000
_cell.length_b   1.000
_cell.length_c   1.000
_cell.angle_alpha   90.00
_cell.angle_beta   90.00
_cell.angle_gamma   90.00
#
_symmetry.space_group_name_H-M   'P 1'
#
loop_
_entity.id
_entity.type
_entity.pdbx_description
1 polymer ?
#
loop_
_entity_poly.entity_id
_entity_poly.type
_entity_poly.pdbx_seq_one_letter_code
_entity_poly.pdbx_strand_id
1 'polypeptide(L)'
;MRRRLIGDEADRRKINSLLKQNNPGWKQTRLTVLNMAFSPENPVSLIAESCGVGTTTVNRWIAAYKQGGLDAVLVRGTDQNQRPITVDKEVLEYLESGLQAQRWNTLVQATAELEKRFERSFGYKTVWTWAKKCTGVLRVPRPVHEKRDPVRAERFKRHFLGILKGLPLQADKPVKVWFADESRYGLLPNLRRVWTKKGLRPHKRWKSEYKWSYCYGAIDVIEGKTVFVQTPSVNLEWTEAFLLQITKQYPDYEHIIIWDGAGFHPRSDEHPNVPEGVHTVMLPPYSPELNPIEKLWDLIQDHTSNKLWPTIERLDQVVALHLKDWWEQPDRVMNLFGKGWIRASVNAS
;
A
#
# COMPACT_ATOMS: atom_id res chain seq x y z
N MET A 1 -54.74 20.44 -32.11
CA MET A 1 -53.62 21.25 -31.57
C MET A 1 -52.82 20.41 -30.56
N ARG A 2 -51.63 19.91 -30.93
CA ARG A 2 -50.80 19.11 -30.03
C ARG A 2 -50.14 20.06 -29.02
N ARG A 3 -50.47 19.95 -27.71
CA ARG A 3 -49.80 20.68 -26.64
C ARG A 3 -48.34 20.27 -26.59
N ARG A 4 -47.47 21.23 -26.80
CA ARG A 4 -46.00 21.07 -26.76
C ARG A 4 -45.50 21.01 -25.33
N LEU A 5 -44.27 20.56 -25.21
CA LEU A 5 -43.59 20.54 -23.94
C LEU A 5 -43.46 21.96 -23.44
N ILE A 6 -44.15 22.28 -22.35
CA ILE A 6 -43.95 23.52 -21.63
C ILE A 6 -43.38 23.07 -20.29
N GLY A 7 -42.11 23.23 -20.14
CA GLY A 7 -41.45 23.05 -18.86
C GLY A 7 -41.26 24.39 -18.17
N ASP A 8 -40.85 24.38 -16.90
CA ASP A 8 -40.52 25.56 -16.15
C ASP A 8 -39.23 26.21 -16.74
N GLU A 9 -39.19 27.55 -16.73
CA GLU A 9 -38.01 28.33 -17.15
C GLU A 9 -36.78 28.02 -16.27
N ALA A 10 -37.01 27.59 -15.02
CA ALA A 10 -35.97 27.11 -14.13
C ALA A 10 -35.30 25.81 -14.66
N ASP A 11 -36.09 24.87 -15.14
CA ASP A 11 -35.58 23.61 -15.76
C ASP A 11 -34.80 23.91 -17.04
N ARG A 12 -35.27 24.84 -17.86
CA ARG A 12 -34.55 25.26 -19.08
C ARG A 12 -33.18 25.85 -18.77
N ARG A 13 -33.07 26.69 -17.71
CA ARG A 13 -31.78 27.20 -17.24
C ARG A 13 -30.87 26.07 -16.74
N LYS A 14 -31.42 25.10 -15.98
CA LYS A 14 -30.71 23.93 -15.50
C LYS A 14 -30.18 23.05 -16.65
N ILE A 15 -31.02 22.81 -17.66
CA ILE A 15 -30.63 22.06 -18.88
C ILE A 15 -29.50 22.79 -19.61
N ASN A 16 -29.61 24.10 -19.81
CA ASN A 16 -28.56 24.88 -20.47
C ASN A 16 -27.24 24.91 -19.68
N SER A 17 -27.30 24.92 -18.37
CA SER A 17 -26.12 24.81 -17.50
C SER A 17 -25.47 23.42 -17.64
N LEU A 18 -26.26 22.35 -17.66
CA LEU A 18 -25.78 20.97 -17.83
C LEU A 18 -25.18 20.73 -19.22
N LEU A 19 -25.75 21.32 -20.28
CA LEU A 19 -25.23 21.22 -21.64
C LEU A 19 -23.82 21.80 -21.81
N LYS A 20 -23.43 22.78 -20.98
CA LYS A 20 -22.09 23.37 -20.98
C LYS A 20 -21.04 22.48 -20.28
N GLN A 21 -21.46 21.44 -19.58
CA GLN A 21 -20.57 20.52 -18.87
C GLN A 21 -20.08 19.40 -19.81
N ASN A 22 -18.96 18.78 -19.47
CA ASN A 22 -18.47 17.59 -20.18
C ASN A 22 -19.32 16.37 -19.80
N ASN A 23 -20.38 16.12 -20.58
CA ASN A 23 -21.30 15.01 -20.35
C ASN A 23 -20.97 13.78 -21.23
N PRO A 24 -21.27 12.56 -20.77
CA PRO A 24 -21.29 11.39 -21.64
C PRO A 24 -22.27 11.60 -22.82
N GLY A 25 -21.93 11.09 -24.01
CA GLY A 25 -22.71 11.33 -25.24
C GLY A 25 -24.21 11.04 -25.11
N TRP A 26 -24.59 9.96 -24.41
CA TRP A 26 -26.01 9.64 -24.17
C TRP A 26 -26.75 10.70 -23.34
N LYS A 27 -26.09 11.31 -22.38
CA LYS A 27 -26.66 12.37 -21.52
C LYS A 27 -26.77 13.67 -22.30
N GLN A 28 -25.74 13.99 -23.07
CA GLN A 28 -25.71 15.14 -23.96
C GLN A 28 -26.89 15.10 -24.96
N THR A 29 -27.09 13.96 -25.62
CA THR A 29 -28.21 13.79 -26.57
C THR A 29 -29.57 14.01 -25.90
N ARG A 30 -29.81 13.45 -24.72
CA ARG A 30 -31.09 13.64 -23.99
C ARG A 30 -31.32 15.09 -23.57
N LEU A 31 -30.28 15.77 -23.09
CA LEU A 31 -30.35 17.18 -22.73
C LEU A 31 -30.63 18.06 -23.98
N THR A 32 -30.00 17.77 -25.10
CA THR A 32 -30.23 18.48 -26.37
C THR A 32 -31.67 18.30 -26.85
N VAL A 33 -32.19 17.07 -26.80
CA VAL A 33 -33.60 16.79 -27.16
C VAL A 33 -34.56 17.61 -26.28
N LEU A 34 -34.35 17.61 -24.97
CA LEU A 34 -35.18 18.39 -24.04
C LEU A 34 -35.06 19.88 -24.33
N ASN A 35 -33.85 20.40 -24.51
CA ASN A 35 -33.63 21.83 -24.77
C ASN A 35 -34.36 22.29 -26.07
N MET A 36 -34.26 21.49 -27.12
CA MET A 36 -34.99 21.79 -28.38
C MET A 36 -36.52 21.69 -28.20
N ALA A 37 -37.00 20.78 -27.36
CA ALA A 37 -38.42 20.58 -27.13
C ALA A 37 -39.08 21.71 -26.30
N PHE A 38 -38.29 22.54 -25.63
CA PHE A 38 -38.78 23.76 -24.96
C PHE A 38 -39.20 24.86 -25.97
N SER A 39 -38.71 24.81 -27.21
CA SER A 39 -39.08 25.76 -28.25
C SER A 39 -40.32 25.29 -28.99
N PRO A 40 -41.43 26.04 -28.94
CA PRO A 40 -42.69 25.64 -29.57
C PRO A 40 -42.60 25.46 -31.09
N GLU A 41 -41.59 26.02 -31.70
CA GLU A 41 -41.38 26.03 -33.15
C GLU A 41 -40.75 24.75 -33.68
N ASN A 42 -40.13 23.92 -32.81
CA ASN A 42 -39.45 22.70 -33.18
C ASN A 42 -40.42 21.50 -33.24
N PRO A 43 -40.80 20.98 -34.39
CA PRO A 43 -41.55 19.74 -34.47
C PRO A 43 -40.71 18.56 -34.03
N VAL A 44 -41.36 17.49 -33.51
CA VAL A 44 -40.70 16.28 -33.05
C VAL A 44 -39.82 15.65 -34.14
N SER A 45 -40.22 15.76 -35.40
CA SER A 45 -39.42 15.28 -36.53
C SER A 45 -38.08 16.01 -36.67
N LEU A 46 -38.08 17.33 -36.51
CA LEU A 46 -36.86 18.15 -36.56
C LEU A 46 -35.93 17.82 -35.41
N ILE A 47 -36.47 17.68 -34.17
CA ILE A 47 -35.71 17.31 -33.00
C ILE A 47 -35.06 15.93 -33.15
N ALA A 48 -35.83 14.97 -33.72
CA ALA A 48 -35.35 13.62 -33.97
C ALA A 48 -34.19 13.59 -34.97
N GLU A 49 -34.32 14.31 -36.05
CA GLU A 49 -33.31 14.45 -37.12
C GLU A 49 -32.03 15.14 -36.57
N SER A 50 -32.19 16.29 -35.91
CA SER A 50 -31.07 17.08 -35.36
C SER A 50 -30.28 16.32 -34.29
N CYS A 51 -30.92 15.43 -33.54
CA CYS A 51 -30.28 14.66 -32.47
C CYS A 51 -29.88 13.22 -32.85
N GLY A 52 -30.15 12.81 -34.09
CA GLY A 52 -29.85 11.45 -34.59
C GLY A 52 -30.62 10.34 -33.85
N VAL A 53 -31.89 10.61 -33.46
CA VAL A 53 -32.73 9.64 -32.72
C VAL A 53 -34.09 9.49 -33.37
N GLY A 54 -34.78 8.38 -33.15
CA GLY A 54 -36.13 8.20 -33.68
C GLY A 54 -37.18 9.07 -32.97
N THR A 55 -38.24 9.47 -33.69
CA THR A 55 -39.36 10.28 -33.15
C THR A 55 -40.04 9.63 -31.94
N THR A 56 -40.14 8.29 -31.95
CA THR A 56 -40.64 7.52 -30.78
C THR A 56 -39.77 7.73 -29.54
N THR A 57 -38.46 7.82 -29.72
CA THR A 57 -37.50 8.06 -28.62
C THR A 57 -37.65 9.47 -28.05
N VAL A 58 -37.79 10.46 -28.92
CA VAL A 58 -38.06 11.86 -28.53
C VAL A 58 -39.35 11.94 -27.71
N ASN A 59 -40.45 11.35 -28.21
CA ASN A 59 -41.73 11.33 -27.50
C ASN A 59 -41.63 10.63 -26.14
N ARG A 60 -40.91 9.51 -26.06
CA ARG A 60 -40.69 8.80 -24.82
C ARG A 60 -39.95 9.65 -23.79
N TRP A 61 -38.90 10.37 -24.17
CA TRP A 61 -38.15 11.25 -23.24
C TRP A 61 -38.96 12.47 -22.83
N ILE A 62 -39.75 13.02 -23.73
CA ILE A 62 -40.73 14.10 -23.43
C ILE A 62 -41.79 13.62 -22.43
N ALA A 63 -42.30 12.40 -22.60
CA ALA A 63 -43.27 11.81 -21.66
C ALA A 63 -42.64 11.57 -20.29
N ALA A 64 -41.42 11.03 -20.23
CA ALA A 64 -40.69 10.81 -19.02
C ALA A 64 -40.41 12.15 -18.25
N TYR A 65 -40.04 13.21 -18.99
CA TYR A 65 -39.86 14.54 -18.44
C TYR A 65 -41.16 15.09 -17.80
N LYS A 66 -42.29 14.91 -18.47
CA LYS A 66 -43.60 15.36 -17.96
C LYS A 66 -44.05 14.62 -16.72
N GLN A 67 -43.64 13.35 -16.56
CA GLN A 67 -44.00 12.51 -15.39
C GLN A 67 -43.11 12.71 -14.19
N GLY A 68 -41.81 12.91 -14.38
CA GLY A 68 -40.84 12.90 -13.29
C GLY A 68 -39.71 13.91 -13.43
N GLY A 69 -39.90 14.96 -14.26
CA GLY A 69 -38.91 16.02 -14.44
C GLY A 69 -37.63 15.59 -15.12
N LEU A 70 -36.59 16.40 -14.96
CA LEU A 70 -35.29 16.20 -15.59
C LEU A 70 -34.61 14.90 -15.14
N ASP A 71 -34.75 14.55 -13.88
CA ASP A 71 -34.10 13.37 -13.30
C ASP A 71 -34.65 12.07 -13.91
N ALA A 72 -35.94 12.00 -14.22
CA ALA A 72 -36.55 10.83 -14.89
C ALA A 72 -35.98 10.60 -16.30
N VAL A 73 -35.54 11.65 -16.98
CA VAL A 73 -34.94 11.55 -18.33
C VAL A 73 -33.44 11.22 -18.24
N LEU A 74 -32.75 11.65 -17.20
CA LEU A 74 -31.31 11.47 -17.03
C LEU A 74 -30.93 10.12 -16.42
N VAL A 75 -31.89 9.31 -15.98
CA VAL A 75 -31.65 7.92 -15.56
C VAL A 75 -31.46 7.03 -16.77
N ARG A 76 -30.33 6.31 -16.83
CA ARG A 76 -30.06 5.34 -17.90
C ARG A 76 -30.86 4.06 -17.61
N GLY A 77 -31.66 3.58 -18.55
CA GLY A 77 -32.45 2.35 -18.39
C GLY A 77 -31.61 1.09 -18.09
N THR A 78 -30.29 1.14 -18.37
CA THR A 78 -29.33 0.12 -17.94
C THR A 78 -29.11 0.09 -16.43
N ASP A 79 -29.33 1.21 -15.73
CA ASP A 79 -29.16 1.29 -14.27
C ASP A 79 -30.40 0.76 -13.54
N GLN A 80 -31.56 0.82 -14.19
CA GLN A 80 -32.82 0.24 -13.69
C GLN A 80 -32.98 -1.25 -14.03
N ASN A 81 -32.31 -1.75 -15.07
CA ASN A 81 -32.34 -3.13 -15.50
C ASN A 81 -31.21 -4.00 -14.92
N GLN A 82 -30.52 -3.54 -13.88
CA GLN A 82 -29.80 -4.49 -13.05
C GLN A 82 -30.85 -5.38 -12.39
N ARG A 83 -31.12 -6.55 -13.02
CA ARG A 83 -31.87 -7.60 -12.33
C ARG A 83 -31.26 -7.71 -10.94
N PRO A 84 -32.04 -7.58 -9.87
CA PRO A 84 -31.49 -7.82 -8.54
C PRO A 84 -30.84 -9.20 -8.63
N ILE A 85 -29.51 -9.22 -8.46
CA ILE A 85 -28.82 -10.49 -8.38
C ILE A 85 -29.35 -11.07 -7.09
N THR A 86 -30.35 -11.94 -7.20
CA THR A 86 -30.90 -12.72 -6.08
C THR A 86 -29.81 -13.67 -5.68
N VAL A 87 -28.87 -13.16 -4.90
CA VAL A 87 -27.83 -13.96 -4.35
C VAL A 87 -28.37 -14.54 -3.07
N ASP A 88 -28.29 -15.83 -3.00
CA ASP A 88 -28.51 -16.55 -1.77
C ASP A 88 -27.57 -15.99 -0.69
N LYS A 89 -28.14 -15.47 0.37
CA LYS A 89 -27.40 -14.82 1.45
C LYS A 89 -26.33 -15.75 2.02
N GLU A 90 -26.65 -17.01 2.15
CA GLU A 90 -25.76 -18.06 2.64
C GLU A 90 -24.53 -18.27 1.74
N VAL A 91 -24.72 -18.23 0.42
CA VAL A 91 -23.61 -18.33 -0.56
C VAL A 91 -22.68 -17.13 -0.44
N LEU A 92 -23.22 -15.91 -0.27
CA LEU A 92 -22.41 -14.71 -0.09
C LEU A 92 -21.62 -14.76 1.22
N GLU A 93 -22.24 -15.10 2.33
CA GLU A 93 -21.59 -15.21 3.64
C GLU A 93 -20.44 -16.24 3.60
N TYR A 94 -20.69 -17.38 2.92
CA TYR A 94 -19.66 -18.40 2.75
C TYR A 94 -18.49 -17.90 1.88
N LEU A 95 -18.78 -17.21 0.79
CA LEU A 95 -17.75 -16.61 -0.07
C LEU A 95 -16.94 -15.55 0.69
N GLU A 96 -17.61 -14.69 1.44
CA GLU A 96 -16.95 -13.63 2.22
C GLU A 96 -16.05 -14.22 3.31
N SER A 97 -16.53 -15.21 4.06
CA SER A 97 -15.74 -15.90 5.08
C SER A 97 -14.51 -16.60 4.47
N GLY A 98 -14.66 -17.20 3.30
CA GLY A 98 -13.56 -17.83 2.58
C GLY A 98 -12.52 -16.83 2.07
N LEU A 99 -12.96 -15.64 1.62
CA LEU A 99 -12.07 -14.55 1.22
C LEU A 99 -11.29 -13.98 2.42
N GLN A 100 -11.95 -13.80 3.57
CA GLN A 100 -11.30 -13.38 4.81
C GLN A 100 -10.29 -14.41 5.31
N ALA A 101 -10.62 -15.68 5.24
CA ALA A 101 -9.72 -16.78 5.60
C ALA A 101 -8.62 -17.05 4.57
N GLN A 102 -8.58 -16.32 3.45
CA GLN A 102 -7.64 -16.52 2.34
C GLN A 102 -7.61 -17.96 1.82
N ARG A 103 -8.80 -18.62 1.81
CA ARG A 103 -8.94 -20.06 1.53
C ARG A 103 -8.53 -20.44 0.10
N TRP A 104 -8.70 -19.52 -0.86
CA TRP A 104 -8.50 -19.81 -2.27
C TRP A 104 -7.42 -18.92 -2.91
N ASN A 105 -6.55 -19.55 -3.71
CA ASN A 105 -5.59 -18.80 -4.51
C ASN A 105 -6.23 -18.19 -5.77
N THR A 106 -7.33 -18.77 -6.24
CA THR A 106 -8.06 -18.32 -7.45
C THR A 106 -9.56 -18.39 -7.24
N LEU A 107 -10.31 -17.54 -7.93
CA LEU A 107 -11.78 -17.63 -7.92
C LEU A 107 -12.31 -18.88 -8.63
N VAL A 108 -11.50 -19.58 -9.44
CA VAL A 108 -11.86 -20.89 -10.00
C VAL A 108 -12.01 -21.91 -8.86
N GLN A 109 -11.05 -21.93 -7.91
CA GLN A 109 -11.13 -22.79 -6.72
C GLN A 109 -12.35 -22.44 -5.86
N ALA A 110 -12.59 -21.13 -5.66
CA ALA A 110 -13.78 -20.68 -4.93
C ALA A 110 -15.09 -21.14 -5.61
N THR A 111 -15.16 -21.02 -6.94
CA THR A 111 -16.33 -21.47 -7.72
C THR A 111 -16.57 -22.97 -7.55
N ALA A 112 -15.52 -23.77 -7.74
CA ALA A 112 -15.62 -25.24 -7.59
C ALA A 112 -16.07 -25.68 -6.18
N GLU A 113 -15.57 -24.99 -5.13
CA GLU A 113 -15.97 -25.28 -3.75
C GLU A 113 -17.41 -24.85 -3.45
N LEU A 114 -17.85 -23.70 -3.98
CA LEU A 114 -19.24 -23.26 -3.90
C LEU A 114 -20.19 -24.24 -4.60
N GLU A 115 -19.84 -24.71 -5.82
CA GLU A 115 -20.63 -25.69 -6.56
C GLU A 115 -20.79 -26.99 -5.79
N LYS A 116 -19.70 -27.49 -5.21
CA LYS A 116 -19.70 -28.71 -4.39
C LYS A 116 -20.55 -28.55 -3.10
N ARG A 117 -20.43 -27.39 -2.43
CA ARG A 117 -21.12 -27.17 -1.16
C ARG A 117 -22.62 -26.95 -1.32
N PHE A 118 -23.02 -26.21 -2.34
CA PHE A 118 -24.40 -25.82 -2.56
C PHE A 118 -25.10 -26.67 -3.62
N GLU A 119 -24.43 -27.71 -4.14
CA GLU A 119 -24.94 -28.67 -5.13
C GLU A 119 -25.58 -28.03 -6.35
N ARG A 120 -25.05 -26.89 -6.79
CA ARG A 120 -25.51 -26.18 -7.96
C ARG A 120 -24.37 -25.46 -8.70
N SER A 121 -24.51 -25.28 -10.01
CA SER A 121 -23.49 -24.62 -10.82
C SER A 121 -23.52 -23.10 -10.69
N PHE A 122 -22.33 -22.50 -10.69
CA PHE A 122 -22.12 -21.06 -10.65
C PHE A 122 -21.21 -20.62 -11.80
N GLY A 123 -21.66 -19.66 -12.58
CA GLY A 123 -20.78 -19.05 -13.60
C GLY A 123 -19.63 -18.27 -12.96
N TYR A 124 -18.41 -18.47 -13.45
CA TYR A 124 -17.21 -17.75 -12.95
C TYR A 124 -17.41 -16.22 -12.84
N LYS A 125 -18.06 -15.60 -13.88
CA LYS A 125 -18.33 -14.15 -13.87
C LYS A 125 -19.27 -13.75 -12.73
N THR A 126 -20.20 -14.62 -12.35
CA THR A 126 -21.12 -14.40 -11.25
C THR A 126 -20.34 -14.40 -9.92
N VAL A 127 -19.52 -15.43 -9.69
CA VAL A 127 -18.66 -15.51 -8.48
C VAL A 127 -17.69 -14.34 -8.42
N TRP A 128 -17.11 -13.94 -9.56
CA TRP A 128 -16.25 -12.75 -9.62
C TRP A 128 -17.00 -11.48 -9.21
N THR A 129 -18.24 -11.30 -9.68
CA THR A 129 -19.08 -10.15 -9.31
C THR A 129 -19.39 -10.15 -7.80
N TRP A 130 -19.67 -11.34 -7.25
CA TRP A 130 -19.93 -11.49 -5.81
C TRP A 130 -18.67 -11.22 -4.97
N ALA A 131 -17.53 -11.77 -5.37
CA ALA A 131 -16.25 -11.47 -4.71
C ALA A 131 -15.94 -9.97 -4.69
N LYS A 132 -16.26 -9.25 -5.78
CA LYS A 132 -16.14 -7.79 -5.81
C LYS A 132 -17.11 -7.08 -4.87
N LYS A 133 -18.34 -7.56 -4.72
CA LYS A 133 -19.31 -7.05 -3.74
C LYS A 133 -18.81 -7.26 -2.30
N CYS A 134 -18.20 -8.41 -2.01
CA CYS A 134 -17.53 -8.70 -0.73
C CYS A 134 -16.17 -7.98 -0.60
N THR A 135 -15.90 -6.90 -1.36
CA THR A 135 -14.64 -6.15 -1.36
C THR A 135 -13.39 -6.98 -1.66
N GLY A 136 -13.56 -8.16 -2.25
CA GLY A 136 -12.47 -9.07 -2.63
C GLY A 136 -11.51 -8.43 -3.63
N VAL A 137 -10.22 -8.49 -3.33
CA VAL A 137 -9.13 -7.99 -4.17
C VAL A 137 -8.02 -9.03 -4.28
N LEU A 138 -7.39 -9.09 -5.44
CA LEU A 138 -6.22 -9.94 -5.62
C LEU A 138 -5.00 -9.24 -5.03
N ARG A 139 -4.35 -9.88 -4.08
CA ARG A 139 -3.12 -9.38 -3.42
C ARG A 139 -2.03 -10.44 -3.49
N VAL A 140 -0.78 -10.00 -3.54
CA VAL A 140 0.36 -10.87 -3.30
C VAL A 140 0.50 -11.04 -1.78
N PRO A 141 0.46 -12.27 -1.25
CA PRO A 141 0.65 -12.51 0.17
C PRO A 141 2.02 -12.02 0.62
N ARG A 142 2.10 -11.47 1.82
CA ARG A 142 3.39 -11.24 2.48
C ARG A 142 3.83 -12.55 3.13
N PRO A 143 5.06 -12.99 2.90
CA PRO A 143 5.57 -14.17 3.60
C PRO A 143 5.63 -13.88 5.11
N VAL A 144 5.09 -14.80 5.89
CA VAL A 144 5.18 -14.79 7.35
C VAL A 144 5.81 -16.10 7.76
N HIS A 145 6.86 -16.03 8.57
CA HIS A 145 7.55 -17.24 9.03
C HIS A 145 6.60 -18.05 9.92
N GLU A 146 6.57 -19.38 9.74
CA GLU A 146 5.66 -20.30 10.49
C GLU A 146 5.86 -20.23 12.01
N LYS A 147 7.09 -19.98 12.48
CA LYS A 147 7.48 -19.85 13.89
C LYS A 147 7.26 -18.44 14.46
N ARG A 148 6.63 -17.52 13.71
CA ARG A 148 6.32 -16.19 14.19
C ARG A 148 5.27 -16.28 15.30
N ASP A 149 5.57 -15.66 16.45
CA ASP A 149 4.66 -15.55 17.58
C ASP A 149 4.17 -14.10 17.76
N PRO A 150 2.95 -13.77 17.33
CA PRO A 150 2.42 -12.42 17.47
C PRO A 150 2.15 -12.01 18.92
N VAL A 151 1.91 -12.98 19.82
CA VAL A 151 1.72 -12.71 21.26
C VAL A 151 3.04 -12.25 21.88
N ARG A 152 4.13 -12.90 21.51
CA ARG A 152 5.47 -12.53 21.97
C ARG A 152 5.88 -11.15 21.45
N ALA A 153 5.59 -10.84 20.19
CA ALA A 153 5.82 -9.53 19.60
C ALA A 153 5.04 -8.42 20.34
N GLU A 154 3.78 -8.67 20.69
CA GLU A 154 2.95 -7.70 21.39
C GLU A 154 3.36 -7.55 22.88
N ARG A 155 3.78 -8.66 23.49
CA ARG A 155 4.37 -8.63 24.86
C ARG A 155 5.64 -7.78 24.86
N PHE A 156 6.52 -7.93 23.88
CA PHE A 156 7.74 -7.13 23.76
C PHE A 156 7.43 -5.63 23.74
N LYS A 157 6.50 -5.19 22.88
CA LYS A 157 6.09 -3.77 22.83
C LYS A 157 5.58 -3.25 24.17
N ARG A 158 4.75 -4.02 24.87
CA ARG A 158 4.18 -3.61 26.16
C ARG A 158 5.20 -3.51 27.27
N HIS A 159 6.22 -4.35 27.25
CA HIS A 159 7.26 -4.40 28.29
C HIS A 159 8.55 -3.67 27.89
N PHE A 160 8.58 -3.03 26.73
CA PHE A 160 9.78 -2.44 26.17
C PHE A 160 10.45 -1.44 27.11
N LEU A 161 9.68 -0.52 27.71
CA LEU A 161 10.20 0.41 28.72
C LEU A 161 10.82 -0.33 29.93
N GLY A 162 10.17 -1.40 30.41
CA GLY A 162 10.70 -2.21 31.52
C GLY A 162 12.00 -2.91 31.14
N ILE A 163 12.13 -3.35 29.88
CA ILE A 163 13.37 -3.95 29.36
C ILE A 163 14.50 -2.90 29.40
N LEU A 164 14.25 -1.68 28.88
CA LEU A 164 15.24 -0.60 28.86
C LEU A 164 15.68 -0.22 30.30
N LYS A 165 14.74 -0.07 31.23
CA LYS A 165 15.01 0.27 32.63
C LYS A 165 15.74 -0.83 33.44
N GLY A 166 15.68 -2.07 32.96
CA GLY A 166 16.36 -3.22 33.57
C GLY A 166 17.81 -3.39 33.14
N LEU A 167 18.31 -2.57 32.21
CA LEU A 167 19.71 -2.63 31.76
C LEU A 167 20.66 -1.97 32.81
N PRO A 168 21.90 -2.45 32.93
CA PRO A 168 22.89 -1.93 33.90
C PRO A 168 23.56 -0.66 33.35
N LEU A 169 22.77 0.39 33.10
CA LEU A 169 23.23 1.67 32.56
C LEU A 169 23.94 2.51 33.61
N GLN A 170 24.94 3.28 33.18
CA GLN A 170 25.61 4.27 34.04
C GLN A 170 24.67 5.47 34.26
N ALA A 171 24.43 5.83 35.54
CA ALA A 171 23.44 6.83 35.91
C ALA A 171 23.78 8.27 35.49
N ASP A 172 25.06 8.55 35.22
CA ASP A 172 25.58 9.86 34.85
C ASP A 172 25.74 10.08 33.34
N LYS A 173 25.50 9.06 32.53
CA LYS A 173 25.58 9.15 31.07
C LYS A 173 24.19 9.18 30.41
N PRO A 174 24.00 10.03 29.40
CA PRO A 174 22.80 9.98 28.58
C PRO A 174 22.77 8.69 27.72
N VAL A 175 21.56 8.25 27.36
CA VAL A 175 21.35 6.98 26.68
C VAL A 175 20.85 7.20 25.27
N LYS A 176 21.42 6.47 24.30
CA LYS A 176 20.89 6.37 22.92
C LYS A 176 20.34 4.97 22.65
N VAL A 177 19.15 4.94 22.07
CA VAL A 177 18.47 3.69 21.72
C VAL A 177 18.50 3.51 20.21
N TRP A 178 19.22 2.51 19.76
CA TRP A 178 19.44 2.18 18.35
C TRP A 178 18.65 0.95 17.94
N PHE A 179 17.93 1.06 16.84
CA PHE A 179 17.41 -0.09 16.13
C PHE A 179 18.36 -0.43 14.98
N ALA A 180 18.99 -1.58 15.06
CA ALA A 180 20.04 -2.00 14.15
C ALA A 180 19.67 -3.27 13.38
N ASP A 181 20.26 -3.41 12.19
CA ASP A 181 20.08 -4.55 11.29
C ASP A 181 21.06 -4.47 10.12
N GLU A 182 21.15 -5.53 9.29
CA GLU A 182 21.95 -5.58 8.08
C GLU A 182 21.09 -5.75 6.84
N SER A 183 21.46 -5.03 5.80
CA SER A 183 20.88 -5.20 4.48
C SER A 183 21.90 -5.74 3.49
N ARG A 184 21.51 -6.79 2.77
CA ARG A 184 22.28 -7.31 1.63
C ARG A 184 21.72 -6.74 0.33
N TYR A 185 22.60 -6.26 -0.53
CA TYR A 185 22.29 -5.85 -1.90
C TYR A 185 23.37 -6.32 -2.87
N GLY A 186 23.05 -6.34 -4.17
CA GLY A 186 24.01 -6.87 -5.12
C GLY A 186 23.59 -6.72 -6.58
N LEU A 187 24.33 -7.37 -7.46
CA LEU A 187 24.16 -7.23 -8.90
C LEU A 187 23.10 -8.14 -9.50
N LEU A 188 22.57 -9.10 -8.73
CA LEU A 188 21.38 -9.86 -9.16
C LEU A 188 20.15 -8.91 -9.22
N PRO A 189 19.26 -9.13 -10.19
CA PRO A 189 18.14 -8.24 -10.41
C PRO A 189 17.16 -8.27 -9.24
N ASN A 190 16.93 -7.14 -8.65
CA ASN A 190 15.81 -6.92 -7.75
C ASN A 190 14.69 -6.22 -8.54
N LEU A 191 13.59 -6.92 -8.79
CA LEU A 191 12.46 -6.41 -9.57
C LEU A 191 11.35 -5.96 -8.65
N ARG A 192 10.95 -4.70 -8.78
CA ARG A 192 9.81 -4.11 -8.07
C ARG A 192 8.79 -3.55 -9.06
N ARG A 193 7.56 -3.34 -8.61
CA ARG A 193 6.48 -2.79 -9.42
C ARG A 193 6.86 -1.40 -9.94
N VAL A 194 6.56 -1.15 -11.21
CA VAL A 194 6.76 0.15 -11.86
C VAL A 194 5.45 0.66 -12.45
N TRP A 195 5.31 1.97 -12.50
CA TRP A 195 4.22 2.57 -13.24
C TRP A 195 4.40 2.35 -14.74
N THR A 196 3.36 1.90 -15.40
CA THR A 196 3.34 1.66 -16.84
C THR A 196 1.95 1.91 -17.41
N LYS A 197 1.84 2.16 -18.70
CA LYS A 197 0.55 2.31 -19.37
C LYS A 197 -0.19 0.98 -19.37
N LYS A 198 -1.52 1.03 -19.17
CA LYS A 198 -2.38 -0.16 -19.26
C LYS A 198 -2.16 -0.90 -20.58
N GLY A 199 -1.94 -2.21 -20.48
CA GLY A 199 -1.68 -3.07 -21.65
C GLY A 199 -0.19 -3.20 -22.02
N LEU A 200 0.71 -2.41 -21.45
CA LEU A 200 2.14 -2.57 -21.65
C LEU A 200 2.75 -3.44 -20.54
N ARG A 201 3.57 -4.42 -20.93
CA ARG A 201 4.36 -5.23 -20.01
C ARG A 201 5.77 -4.65 -19.91
N PRO A 202 6.18 -4.12 -18.75
CA PRO A 202 7.52 -3.53 -18.62
C PRO A 202 8.59 -4.61 -18.69
N HIS A 203 9.69 -4.31 -19.38
CA HIS A 203 10.88 -5.16 -19.46
C HIS A 203 12.07 -4.42 -18.84
N LYS A 204 12.92 -5.15 -18.10
CA LYS A 204 14.16 -4.63 -17.54
C LYS A 204 15.31 -5.54 -17.94
N ARG A 205 16.43 -4.93 -18.36
CA ARG A 205 17.68 -5.65 -18.61
C ARG A 205 18.25 -6.14 -17.28
N TRP A 206 18.89 -7.27 -17.28
CA TRP A 206 19.57 -7.85 -16.13
C TRP A 206 20.81 -8.63 -16.56
N LYS A 207 21.70 -8.88 -15.61
CA LYS A 207 22.85 -9.79 -15.78
C LYS A 207 22.90 -10.76 -14.61
N SER A 208 23.43 -11.96 -14.84
CA SER A 208 23.62 -12.99 -13.84
C SER A 208 25.01 -12.85 -13.22
N GLU A 209 25.16 -11.93 -12.28
CA GLU A 209 26.43 -11.71 -11.58
C GLU A 209 26.21 -11.80 -10.07
N TYR A 210 26.85 -12.79 -9.44
CA TYR A 210 26.68 -13.11 -8.02
C TYR A 210 27.69 -12.34 -7.17
N LYS A 211 27.59 -11.01 -7.19
CA LYS A 211 28.35 -10.13 -6.31
C LYS A 211 27.42 -9.40 -5.36
N TRP A 212 27.81 -9.36 -4.10
CA TRP A 212 27.03 -8.83 -3.00
C TRP A 212 27.87 -7.86 -2.18
N SER A 213 27.23 -6.86 -1.62
CA SER A 213 27.69 -6.03 -0.53
C SER A 213 26.66 -6.04 0.58
N TYR A 214 27.09 -5.61 1.76
CA TYR A 214 26.26 -5.53 2.93
C TYR A 214 26.35 -4.12 3.53
N CYS A 215 25.33 -3.71 4.25
CA CYS A 215 25.32 -2.49 5.01
C CYS A 215 24.75 -2.78 6.40
N TYR A 216 25.58 -2.58 7.41
CA TYR A 216 25.11 -2.45 8.78
C TYR A 216 24.51 -1.07 8.95
N GLY A 217 23.38 -0.99 9.64
CA GLY A 217 22.72 0.27 9.93
C GLY A 217 22.15 0.31 11.32
N ALA A 218 22.20 1.46 11.95
CA ALA A 218 21.50 1.77 13.19
C ALA A 218 20.74 3.09 13.02
N ILE A 219 19.52 3.14 13.54
CA ILE A 219 18.70 4.34 13.59
C ILE A 219 18.22 4.60 15.02
N ASP A 220 18.45 5.82 15.49
CA ASP A 220 17.81 6.38 16.67
C ASP A 220 16.56 7.13 16.24
N VAL A 221 15.39 6.59 16.53
CA VAL A 221 14.10 7.14 16.10
C VAL A 221 13.62 8.34 16.94
N ILE A 222 14.33 8.64 18.03
CA ILE A 222 14.02 9.76 18.94
C ILE A 222 14.69 11.05 18.45
N GLU A 223 16.01 11.00 18.23
CA GLU A 223 16.78 12.15 17.76
C GLU A 223 17.03 12.13 16.24
N GLY A 224 16.62 11.07 15.56
CA GLY A 224 16.81 10.92 14.11
C GLY A 224 18.25 10.69 13.68
N LYS A 225 19.12 10.25 14.60
CA LYS A 225 20.50 9.92 14.28
C LYS A 225 20.62 8.58 13.58
N THR A 226 21.62 8.44 12.74
CA THR A 226 21.88 7.21 11.99
C THR A 226 23.36 6.92 11.94
N VAL A 227 23.72 5.63 11.94
CA VAL A 227 25.09 5.16 11.68
C VAL A 227 25.02 4.04 10.65
N PHE A 228 25.89 4.11 9.64
CA PHE A 228 25.94 3.13 8.55
C PHE A 228 27.37 2.69 8.29
N VAL A 229 27.58 1.40 8.08
CA VAL A 229 28.87 0.81 7.70
C VAL A 229 28.66 -0.18 6.55
N GLN A 230 29.23 0.12 5.39
CA GLN A 230 29.22 -0.81 4.25
C GLN A 230 30.37 -1.81 4.37
N THR A 231 30.06 -3.11 4.16
CA THR A 231 31.01 -4.19 4.34
C THR A 231 30.89 -5.23 3.22
N PRO A 232 31.96 -5.99 2.94
CA PRO A 232 31.92 -7.07 1.95
C PRO A 232 31.20 -8.33 2.44
N SER A 233 31.00 -8.45 3.77
CA SER A 233 30.37 -9.62 4.41
C SER A 233 29.72 -9.25 5.73
N VAL A 234 28.94 -10.16 6.28
CA VAL A 234 28.40 -10.07 7.65
C VAL A 234 29.03 -11.17 8.50
N ASN A 235 29.65 -10.78 9.60
CA ASN A 235 30.26 -11.66 10.57
C ASN A 235 30.49 -10.93 11.89
N LEU A 236 30.98 -11.61 12.91
CA LEU A 236 31.20 -11.06 14.23
C LEU A 236 32.22 -9.91 14.25
N GLU A 237 33.27 -9.98 13.43
CA GLU A 237 34.31 -8.95 13.31
C GLU A 237 33.70 -7.63 12.76
N TRP A 238 32.90 -7.72 11.72
CA TRP A 238 32.20 -6.54 11.18
C TRP A 238 31.13 -6.00 12.11
N THR A 239 30.48 -6.89 12.88
CA THR A 239 29.55 -6.47 13.96
C THR A 239 30.27 -5.66 15.02
N GLU A 240 31.44 -6.12 15.50
CA GLU A 240 32.28 -5.37 16.45
C GLU A 240 32.71 -4.01 15.86
N ALA A 241 33.22 -3.99 14.63
CA ALA A 241 33.60 -2.76 13.96
C ALA A 241 32.45 -1.76 13.85
N PHE A 242 31.25 -2.24 13.58
CA PHE A 242 30.04 -1.42 13.54
C PHE A 242 29.68 -0.85 14.92
N LEU A 243 29.71 -1.66 15.98
CA LEU A 243 29.49 -1.20 17.36
C LEU A 243 30.52 -0.16 17.78
N LEU A 244 31.81 -0.39 17.48
CA LEU A 244 32.88 0.57 17.71
C LEU A 244 32.67 1.88 16.93
N GLN A 245 32.11 1.82 15.73
CA GLN A 245 31.78 3.04 14.98
C GLN A 245 30.69 3.85 15.67
N ILE A 246 29.69 3.20 16.27
CA ILE A 246 28.62 3.86 17.05
C ILE A 246 29.22 4.56 18.28
N THR A 247 30.01 3.86 19.07
CA THR A 247 30.64 4.41 20.29
C THR A 247 31.60 5.54 19.96
N LYS A 248 32.37 5.42 18.89
CA LYS A 248 33.29 6.47 18.42
C LYS A 248 32.55 7.74 17.97
N GLN A 249 31.39 7.59 17.34
CA GLN A 249 30.60 8.72 16.84
C GLN A 249 29.85 9.44 17.96
N TYR A 250 29.51 8.74 19.07
CA TYR A 250 28.79 9.28 20.20
C TYR A 250 29.43 8.82 21.54
N PRO A 251 30.64 9.26 21.84
CA PRO A 251 31.44 8.70 22.98
C PRO A 251 30.88 9.02 24.38
N ASP A 252 30.05 10.07 24.49
CA ASP A 252 29.50 10.53 25.76
C ASP A 252 28.19 9.82 26.17
N TYR A 253 27.77 8.79 25.40
CA TYR A 253 26.52 8.11 25.60
C TYR A 253 26.70 6.63 25.99
N GLU A 254 25.73 6.09 26.72
CA GLU A 254 25.45 4.66 26.76
C GLU A 254 24.59 4.28 25.55
N HIS A 255 24.88 3.14 24.95
CA HIS A 255 24.21 2.70 23.72
C HIS A 255 23.41 1.43 23.96
N ILE A 256 22.10 1.47 23.71
CA ILE A 256 21.26 0.28 23.69
C ILE A 256 21.04 -0.10 22.23
N ILE A 257 21.55 -1.26 21.83
CA ILE A 257 21.41 -1.80 20.47
C ILE A 257 20.31 -2.85 20.45
N ILE A 258 19.28 -2.58 19.66
CA ILE A 258 18.12 -3.45 19.49
C ILE A 258 18.19 -4.08 18.11
N TRP A 259 18.38 -5.38 18.04
CA TRP A 259 18.52 -6.12 16.79
C TRP A 259 17.89 -7.51 16.87
N ASP A 260 17.95 -8.28 15.79
CA ASP A 260 17.45 -9.64 15.78
C ASP A 260 18.47 -10.63 16.37
N GLY A 261 18.09 -11.89 16.42
CA GLY A 261 18.94 -12.96 16.97
C GLY A 261 19.80 -13.65 15.92
N ALA A 262 20.33 -12.95 14.90
CA ALA A 262 21.25 -13.51 13.94
C ALA A 262 22.50 -14.12 14.64
N GLY A 263 23.12 -15.11 14.03
CA GLY A 263 24.21 -15.86 14.65
C GLY A 263 25.50 -15.07 14.92
N PHE A 264 25.66 -13.94 14.25
CA PHE A 264 26.78 -13.00 14.39
C PHE A 264 26.45 -11.79 15.28
N HIS A 265 25.24 -11.74 15.86
CA HIS A 265 24.90 -10.73 16.86
C HIS A 265 25.24 -11.24 18.26
N PRO A 266 26.08 -10.50 19.03
CA PRO A 266 26.29 -10.77 20.43
C PRO A 266 24.97 -10.75 21.20
N ARG A 267 24.77 -11.73 22.06
CA ARG A 267 23.52 -11.89 22.83
C ARG A 267 23.62 -11.43 24.27
N SER A 268 24.82 -11.01 24.69
CA SER A 268 25.13 -10.53 26.05
C SER A 268 26.11 -9.39 25.93
N ASP A 269 26.01 -8.44 26.84
CA ASP A 269 26.94 -7.32 26.97
C ASP A 269 28.34 -7.79 27.40
N GLU A 270 28.44 -8.98 28.02
CA GLU A 270 29.70 -9.62 28.42
C GLU A 270 30.46 -10.27 27.25
N HIS A 271 29.87 -10.29 26.03
CA HIS A 271 30.54 -10.86 24.87
C HIS A 271 31.77 -10.04 24.50
N PRO A 272 32.95 -10.64 24.25
CA PRO A 272 34.22 -9.92 24.04
C PRO A 272 34.19 -8.92 22.87
N ASN A 273 33.29 -9.10 21.88
CA ASN A 273 33.12 -8.20 20.75
C ASN A 273 32.06 -7.11 21.00
N VAL A 274 31.58 -6.94 22.23
CA VAL A 274 30.69 -5.82 22.61
C VAL A 274 31.56 -4.76 23.30
N PRO A 275 31.67 -3.55 22.77
CA PRO A 275 32.40 -2.47 23.37
C PRO A 275 31.78 -2.05 24.73
N GLU A 276 32.62 -1.50 25.63
CA GLU A 276 32.15 -0.89 26.87
C GLU A 276 31.12 0.21 26.59
N GLY A 277 30.06 0.32 27.40
CA GLY A 277 28.97 1.26 27.22
C GLY A 277 27.97 0.87 26.12
N VAL A 278 28.02 -0.38 25.62
CA VAL A 278 27.06 -0.94 24.68
C VAL A 278 26.27 -2.06 25.37
N HIS A 279 24.94 -1.95 25.30
CA HIS A 279 23.99 -2.92 25.83
C HIS A 279 23.16 -3.51 24.69
N THR A 280 22.94 -4.82 24.69
CA THR A 280 22.27 -5.53 23.62
C THR A 280 20.89 -6.00 24.04
N VAL A 281 19.89 -5.74 23.21
CA VAL A 281 18.51 -6.17 23.39
C VAL A 281 18.04 -6.95 22.17
N MET A 282 17.67 -8.22 22.38
CA MET A 282 17.20 -9.07 21.29
C MET A 282 15.71 -8.85 21.01
N LEU A 283 15.37 -8.58 19.76
CA LEU A 283 14.00 -8.64 19.27
C LEU A 283 13.44 -10.06 19.36
N PRO A 284 12.13 -10.23 19.55
CA PRO A 284 11.48 -11.52 19.39
C PRO A 284 11.80 -12.15 18.03
N PRO A 285 12.11 -13.45 17.97
CA PRO A 285 12.41 -14.11 16.71
C PRO A 285 11.31 -13.93 15.67
N TYR A 286 11.70 -13.82 14.39
CA TYR A 286 10.80 -13.70 13.26
C TYR A 286 9.81 -12.52 13.33
N SER A 287 10.23 -11.40 13.91
CA SER A 287 9.41 -10.21 14.14
C SER A 287 10.02 -8.94 13.49
N PRO A 288 10.31 -8.93 12.17
CA PRO A 288 10.92 -7.77 11.50
C PRO A 288 10.04 -6.51 11.58
N GLU A 289 8.73 -6.68 11.74
CA GLU A 289 7.82 -5.55 11.94
C GLU A 289 8.09 -4.74 13.20
N LEU A 290 8.85 -5.27 14.16
CA LEU A 290 9.28 -4.54 15.35
C LEU A 290 10.48 -3.64 15.06
N ASN A 291 11.32 -4.02 14.11
CA ASN A 291 12.49 -3.23 13.75
C ASN A 291 12.14 -2.13 12.73
N PRO A 292 12.20 -0.83 13.11
CA PRO A 292 11.87 0.24 12.19
C PRO A 292 12.87 0.41 11.05
N ILE A 293 14.12 -0.04 11.20
CA ILE A 293 15.16 0.07 10.14
C ILE A 293 14.83 -0.75 8.89
N GLU A 294 14.05 -1.81 9.00
CA GLU A 294 13.57 -2.61 7.87
C GLU A 294 12.89 -1.76 6.78
N LYS A 295 12.21 -0.69 7.21
CA LYS A 295 11.61 0.26 6.28
C LYS A 295 12.66 1.07 5.50
N LEU A 296 13.82 1.34 6.09
CA LEU A 296 14.93 1.98 5.39
C LEU A 296 15.48 1.06 4.31
N TRP A 297 15.63 -0.22 4.62
CA TRP A 297 16.05 -1.21 3.63
C TRP A 297 15.09 -1.32 2.46
N ASP A 298 13.78 -1.29 2.71
CA ASP A 298 12.77 -1.22 1.65
C ASP A 298 12.95 0.00 0.73
N LEU A 299 13.24 1.18 1.28
CA LEU A 299 13.46 2.40 0.51
C LEU A 299 14.75 2.35 -0.32
N ILE A 300 15.82 1.78 0.22
CA ILE A 300 17.07 1.54 -0.52
C ILE A 300 16.82 0.57 -1.67
N GLN A 301 16.09 -0.51 -1.41
CA GLN A 301 15.72 -1.46 -2.44
C GLN A 301 14.82 -0.83 -3.51
N ASP A 302 13.88 0.06 -3.17
CA ASP A 302 13.08 0.80 -4.15
C ASP A 302 13.96 1.70 -5.02
N HIS A 303 14.95 2.35 -4.41
CA HIS A 303 15.87 3.23 -5.13
C HIS A 303 16.81 2.47 -6.08
N THR A 304 17.24 1.28 -5.71
CA THR A 304 18.21 0.47 -6.45
C THR A 304 17.61 -0.55 -7.40
N SER A 305 16.33 -0.91 -7.21
CA SER A 305 15.59 -1.91 -8.01
C SER A 305 15.39 -1.47 -9.47
N ASN A 306 15.11 -2.45 -10.33
CA ASN A 306 14.80 -2.24 -11.75
C ASN A 306 15.92 -1.57 -12.56
N LYS A 307 17.12 -1.52 -12.05
CA LYS A 307 18.31 -0.93 -12.69
C LYS A 307 19.36 -2.00 -12.95
N LEU A 308 20.13 -1.82 -14.01
CA LEU A 308 21.31 -2.64 -14.30
C LEU A 308 22.54 -1.89 -13.78
N TRP A 309 23.21 -2.47 -12.82
CA TRP A 309 24.41 -1.90 -12.23
C TRP A 309 25.64 -2.46 -12.92
N PRO A 310 26.59 -1.61 -13.38
CA PRO A 310 27.79 -2.07 -14.08
C PRO A 310 28.72 -2.86 -13.16
N THR A 311 28.94 -2.40 -11.93
CA THR A 311 29.78 -3.03 -10.91
C THR A 311 29.19 -2.90 -9.53
N ILE A 312 29.69 -3.70 -8.56
CA ILE A 312 29.24 -3.61 -7.18
C ILE A 312 29.67 -2.30 -6.51
N GLU A 313 30.86 -1.80 -6.84
CA GLU A 313 31.39 -0.54 -6.31
C GLU A 313 30.52 0.65 -6.74
N ARG A 314 29.97 0.60 -7.98
CA ARG A 314 29.03 1.64 -8.42
C ARG A 314 27.71 1.58 -7.66
N LEU A 315 27.23 0.40 -7.37
CA LEU A 315 26.04 0.22 -6.53
C LEU A 315 26.30 0.68 -5.09
N ASP A 316 27.46 0.35 -4.51
CA ASP A 316 27.88 0.80 -3.17
C ASP A 316 27.90 2.32 -3.07
N GLN A 317 28.46 3.01 -4.08
CA GLN A 317 28.44 4.48 -4.13
C GLN A 317 27.02 5.06 -4.13
N VAL A 318 26.11 4.44 -4.90
CA VAL A 318 24.72 4.92 -4.97
C VAL A 318 23.98 4.67 -3.66
N VAL A 319 24.21 3.52 -3.01
CA VAL A 319 23.67 3.22 -1.69
C VAL A 319 24.23 4.20 -0.66
N ALA A 320 25.55 4.45 -0.65
CA ALA A 320 26.16 5.40 0.28
C ALA A 320 25.58 6.82 0.13
N LEU A 321 25.39 7.31 -1.10
CA LEU A 321 24.76 8.62 -1.34
C LEU A 321 23.33 8.67 -0.82
N HIS A 322 22.57 7.60 -1.01
CA HIS A 322 21.19 7.53 -0.51
C HIS A 322 21.15 7.48 1.02
N LEU A 323 22.08 6.76 1.66
CA LEU A 323 22.21 6.72 3.12
C LEU A 323 22.65 8.06 3.71
N LYS A 324 23.51 8.81 2.99
CA LYS A 324 23.91 10.17 3.36
C LYS A 324 22.71 11.11 3.49
N ASP A 325 21.75 11.01 2.58
CA ASP A 325 20.52 11.82 2.63
C ASP A 325 19.73 11.58 3.95
N TRP A 326 19.75 10.37 4.49
CA TRP A 326 19.12 10.04 5.77
C TRP A 326 19.92 10.57 6.95
N TRP A 327 21.22 10.45 6.88
CA TRP A 327 22.13 10.97 7.91
C TRP A 327 22.05 12.50 8.05
N GLU A 328 21.88 13.22 6.94
CA GLU A 328 21.76 14.68 6.91
C GLU A 328 20.36 15.20 7.28
N GLN A 329 19.35 14.33 7.38
CA GLN A 329 17.94 14.72 7.63
C GLN A 329 17.33 14.01 8.85
N PRO A 330 17.73 14.36 10.10
CA PRO A 330 17.22 13.74 11.32
C PRO A 330 15.70 13.79 11.45
N ASP A 331 15.07 14.92 11.12
CA ASP A 331 13.61 15.08 11.16
C ASP A 331 12.88 14.08 10.26
N ARG A 332 13.46 13.77 9.13
CA ARG A 332 12.92 12.78 8.20
C ARG A 332 12.98 11.38 8.80
N VAL A 333 14.08 11.04 9.48
CA VAL A 333 14.22 9.78 10.21
C VAL A 333 13.19 9.66 11.31
N MET A 334 13.05 10.67 12.16
CA MET A 334 12.06 10.71 13.23
C MET A 334 10.62 10.55 12.71
N ASN A 335 10.27 11.25 11.65
CA ASN A 335 8.91 11.22 11.10
C ASN A 335 8.58 9.88 10.43
N LEU A 336 9.53 9.26 9.75
CA LEU A 336 9.28 8.06 8.98
C LEU A 336 9.38 6.77 9.80
N PHE A 337 10.31 6.71 10.75
CA PHE A 337 10.64 5.50 11.52
C PHE A 337 10.13 5.53 12.95
N GLY A 338 9.80 6.70 13.50
CA GLY A 338 9.33 6.87 14.87
C GLY A 338 7.95 6.24 15.09
N LYS A 339 7.91 4.94 15.37
CA LYS A 339 6.67 4.24 15.72
C LYS A 339 6.16 4.72 17.08
N GLY A 340 4.84 4.91 17.21
CA GLY A 340 4.21 5.45 18.41
C GLY A 340 4.56 4.69 19.71
N TRP A 341 4.63 3.35 19.66
CA TRP A 341 4.99 2.54 20.82
C TRP A 341 6.45 2.72 21.28
N ILE A 342 7.39 2.98 20.36
CA ILE A 342 8.79 3.26 20.68
C ILE A 342 8.90 4.62 21.36
N ARG A 343 8.32 5.67 20.75
CA ARG A 343 8.35 7.02 21.31
C ARG A 343 7.70 7.10 22.69
N ALA A 344 6.57 6.43 22.87
CA ALA A 344 5.89 6.38 24.16
C ALA A 344 6.74 5.73 25.25
N SER A 345 7.57 4.74 24.92
CA SER A 345 8.43 4.03 25.86
C SER A 345 9.71 4.79 26.18
N VAL A 346 10.37 5.38 25.17
CA VAL A 346 11.66 6.06 25.38
C VAL A 346 11.48 7.45 26.02
N ASN A 347 10.41 8.19 25.69
CA ASN A 347 10.13 9.48 26.33
C ASN A 347 9.65 9.37 27.80
N ALA A 348 9.33 8.17 28.27
CA ALA A 348 8.92 7.89 29.64
C ALA A 348 10.09 7.35 30.51
N SER A 349 11.26 7.17 29.92
CA SER A 349 12.51 6.77 30.57
C SER A 349 13.38 7.99 30.88
#